data_aaab403949a8de275fba422337dc3230
#
_entry.id   aaab403949a8de275fba422337dc3230
#
_cell.length_a   1.000
_cell.length_b   1.000
_cell.length_c   1.000
_cell.angle_alpha   90.00
_cell.angle_beta   90.00
_cell.angle_gamma   90.00
#
_symmetry.space_group_name_H-M   'P 1'
#
loop_
_entity.id
_entity.type
_entity.pdbx_description
1 polymer ?
#
loop_
_entity_poly.entity_id
_entity_poly.type
_entity_poly.pdbx_seq_one_letter_code
_entity_poly.pdbx_strand_id
1 'polypeptide(L)'
;MKSKLPKRNTALIVAVITSASFIIPVTSSNAIAATYPRWLESSLVSVCHAIRKDDTRALKNAVRDSRVSLKVLHEGLVCNGEDMMSFAERHRAMDTSELIARRLKLQDETLTARR
;
A
#
# COMPACT_ATOMS: atom_id res chain seq x y z
N MET A 1 -7.37 -34.66 -58.18
CA MET A 1 -7.64 -34.25 -57.86
C MET A 1 -7.90 -33.74 -56.94
N LYS A 2 -7.97 -33.75 -56.80
CA LYS A 2 -8.25 -33.29 -56.14
C LYS A 2 -8.32 -32.69 -55.18
N SER A 3 -8.10 -32.77 -54.99
CA SER A 3 -8.11 -32.26 -54.22
C SER A 3 -8.35 -31.40 -53.70
N LYS A 4 -8.50 -31.26 -53.79
CA LYS A 4 -8.74 -30.37 -53.42
C LYS A 4 -9.28 -29.95 -52.51
N LEU A 5 -9.40 -30.31 -52.31
CA LEU A 5 -9.98 -30.00 -51.59
C LEU A 5 -9.92 -29.50 -50.55
N PRO A 6 -9.56 -29.74 -50.18
CA PRO A 6 -9.60 -29.30 -49.13
C PRO A 6 -9.49 -28.27 -48.67
N LYS A 7 -9.26 -28.04 -48.95
CA LYS A 7 -9.11 -27.05 -48.68
C LYS A 7 -9.76 -26.33 -48.02
N ARG A 8 -10.24 -26.48 -48.23
CA ARG A 8 -10.97 -25.80 -47.78
C ARG A 8 -11.17 -25.66 -46.63
N ASN A 9 -11.00 -26.18 -46.43
CA ASN A 9 -11.30 -26.06 -45.43
C ASN A 9 -11.04 -25.34 -44.65
N THR A 10 -10.81 -25.32 -44.82
CA THR A 10 -10.70 -24.80 -44.31
C THR A 10 -10.82 -23.86 -43.73
N ALA A 11 -10.66 -23.62 -44.03
CA ALA A 11 -10.74 -22.78 -43.59
C ALA A 11 -11.30 -22.28 -42.81
N LEU A 12 -11.58 -22.44 -42.83
CA LEU A 12 -12.22 -21.98 -42.23
C LEU A 12 -12.25 -21.75 -41.10
N ILE A 13 -11.92 -22.15 -40.92
CA ILE A 13 -12.00 -22.09 -39.92
C ILE A 13 -11.68 -21.18 -39.26
N VAL A 14 -11.34 -21.14 -39.32
CA VAL A 14 -11.13 -20.44 -38.87
C VAL A 14 -11.42 -19.66 -38.17
N ALA A 15 -11.56 -19.46 -38.46
CA ALA A 15 -11.87 -18.68 -37.99
C ALA A 15 -12.22 -18.40 -36.95
N VAL A 16 -12.35 -18.54 -36.84
CA VAL A 16 -12.82 -18.39 -36.09
C VAL A 16 -12.62 -17.92 -35.04
N ILE A 17 -12.30 -18.12 -34.89
CA ILE A 17 -12.08 -17.87 -34.06
C ILE A 17 -12.00 -16.97 -33.36
N THR A 18 -12.08 -16.83 -33.63
CA THR A 18 -12.15 -16.06 -33.31
C THR A 18 -12.24 -15.44 -32.38
N SER A 19 -11.96 -15.72 -32.31
CA SER A 19 -12.11 -14.70 -32.02
C SER A 19 -12.91 -14.33 -31.00
N ALA A 20 -12.90 -15.02 -30.23
CA ALA A 20 -13.44 -14.63 -29.04
C ALA A 20 -12.54 -13.59 -28.45
N SER A 21 -12.73 -12.48 -28.91
CA SER A 21 -12.18 -11.36 -28.24
C SER A 21 -12.84 -11.30 -26.90
N PHE A 22 -12.33 -12.04 -26.02
CA PHE A 22 -12.63 -11.76 -24.65
C PHE A 22 -12.00 -10.42 -24.34
N ILE A 23 -12.73 -9.43 -24.70
CA ILE A 23 -12.50 -8.16 -24.08
C ILE A 23 -12.99 -8.36 -22.66
N ILE A 24 -12.11 -8.83 -21.85
CA ILE A 24 -12.35 -8.74 -20.44
C ILE A 24 -12.37 -7.25 -20.19
N PRO A 25 -13.50 -6.69 -19.86
CA PRO A 25 -13.45 -5.35 -19.33
C PRO A 25 -12.61 -5.48 -18.07
N VAL A 26 -11.41 -5.01 -18.17
CA VAL A 26 -10.70 -4.68 -16.97
C VAL A 26 -11.57 -3.62 -16.33
N THR A 27 -12.54 -4.08 -15.59
CA THR A 27 -13.09 -3.22 -14.59
C THR A 27 -11.89 -2.89 -13.74
N SER A 28 -11.26 -1.81 -14.09
CA SER A 28 -10.47 -1.15 -13.10
C SER A 28 -11.43 -0.96 -11.95
N SER A 29 -11.37 -1.87 -11.05
CA SER A 29 -11.89 -1.59 -9.76
C SER A 29 -11.12 -0.35 -9.36
N ASN A 30 -11.74 0.78 -9.55
CA ASN A 30 -11.38 1.93 -8.79
C ASN A 30 -11.60 1.47 -7.37
N ALA A 31 -10.63 0.71 -6.88
CA ALA A 31 -10.51 0.50 -5.49
C ALA A 31 -10.74 1.89 -4.95
N ILE A 32 -11.79 2.02 -4.20
CA ILE A 32 -12.12 3.27 -3.59
C ILE A 32 -10.87 3.64 -2.86
N ALA A 33 -10.05 4.43 -3.52
CA ALA A 33 -9.00 5.12 -2.84
C ALA A 33 -9.76 5.96 -1.85
N ALA A 34 -9.79 5.49 -0.61
CA ALA A 34 -10.41 6.23 0.45
C ALA A 34 -9.83 7.62 0.34
N THR A 35 -10.65 8.57 -0.07
CA THR A 35 -10.21 9.94 -0.25
C THR A 35 -10.03 10.50 1.14
N TYR A 36 -8.82 10.40 1.64
CA TYR A 36 -8.50 11.00 2.92
C TYR A 36 -8.51 12.51 2.77
N PRO A 37 -8.98 13.23 3.78
CA PRO A 37 -8.88 14.68 3.79
C PRO A 37 -7.42 15.09 3.58
N ARG A 38 -7.19 16.16 2.83
CA ARG A 38 -5.83 16.61 2.51
C ARG A 38 -4.95 16.84 3.74
N TRP A 39 -5.56 17.32 4.82
CA TRP A 39 -4.79 17.54 6.05
C TRP A 39 -4.26 16.24 6.63
N LEU A 40 -5.03 15.15 6.54
CA LEU A 40 -4.59 13.85 7.02
C LEU A 40 -3.48 13.30 6.12
N GLU A 41 -3.67 13.38 4.81
CA GLU A 41 -2.66 12.95 3.84
C GLU A 41 -1.34 13.69 4.09
N SER A 42 -1.40 15.00 4.26
CA SER A 42 -0.23 15.83 4.54
C SER A 42 0.46 15.40 5.84
N SER A 43 -0.31 15.08 6.87
CA SER A 43 0.24 14.61 8.14
C SER A 43 0.90 13.24 8.00
N LEU A 44 0.29 12.32 7.23
CA LEU A 44 0.87 10.99 6.99
C LEU A 44 2.19 11.09 6.22
N VAL A 45 2.24 11.95 5.21
CA VAL A 45 3.48 12.23 4.48
C VAL A 45 4.54 12.78 5.43
N SER A 46 4.14 13.65 6.34
CA SER A 46 5.06 14.23 7.32
C SER A 46 5.62 13.18 8.28
N VAL A 47 4.83 12.16 8.63
CA VAL A 47 5.32 11.03 9.43
C VAL A 47 6.44 10.31 8.69
N CYS A 48 6.22 9.97 7.42
CA CYS A 48 7.26 9.30 6.62
C CYS A 48 8.51 10.16 6.46
N HIS A 49 8.35 11.47 6.25
CA HIS A 49 9.49 12.38 6.16
C HIS A 49 10.29 12.46 7.45
N ALA A 50 9.59 12.50 8.59
CA ALA A 50 10.24 12.54 9.89
C ALA A 50 11.07 11.28 10.14
N ILE A 51 10.53 10.12 9.78
CA ILE A 51 11.26 8.86 9.90
C ILE A 51 12.50 8.89 9.01
N ARG A 52 12.34 9.29 7.76
CA ARG A 52 13.47 9.32 6.82
C ARG A 52 14.62 10.21 7.29
N LYS A 53 14.29 11.28 8.00
CA LYS A 53 15.28 12.21 8.53
C LYS A 53 15.76 11.85 9.93
N ASP A 54 15.21 10.80 10.50
CA ASP A 54 15.45 10.39 11.88
C ASP A 54 15.20 11.53 12.88
N ASP A 55 14.14 12.29 12.63
CA ASP A 55 13.75 13.42 13.46
C ASP A 55 12.60 13.04 14.39
N THR A 56 12.95 12.70 15.63
CA THR A 56 11.96 12.26 16.63
C THR A 56 10.95 13.34 17.01
N ARG A 57 11.38 14.61 16.99
CA ARG A 57 10.49 15.73 17.30
C ARG A 57 9.46 15.90 16.19
N ALA A 58 9.93 15.91 14.96
CA ALA A 58 9.04 16.02 13.81
C ALA A 58 8.07 14.83 13.76
N LEU A 59 8.54 13.62 14.09
CA LEU A 59 7.69 12.44 14.15
C LEU A 59 6.56 12.61 15.18
N LYS A 60 6.91 13.05 16.39
CA LYS A 60 5.90 13.27 17.44
C LYS A 60 4.85 14.29 17.01
N ASN A 61 5.28 15.36 16.37
CA ASN A 61 4.37 16.38 15.89
C ASN A 61 3.47 15.86 14.78
N ALA A 62 4.05 15.18 13.79
CA ALA A 62 3.28 14.64 12.67
C ALA A 62 2.25 13.60 13.13
N VAL A 63 2.60 12.74 14.07
CA VAL A 63 1.67 11.77 14.65
C VAL A 63 0.51 12.50 15.35
N ARG A 64 0.83 13.52 16.15
CA ARG A 64 -0.19 14.30 16.84
C ARG A 64 -1.11 15.01 15.85
N ASP A 65 -0.54 15.60 14.81
CA ASP A 65 -1.29 16.37 13.82
C ASP A 65 -2.20 15.48 12.98
N SER A 66 -1.80 14.22 12.79
CA SER A 66 -2.63 13.24 12.08
C SER A 66 -3.88 12.85 12.89
N ARG A 67 -3.88 13.08 14.20
CA ARG A 67 -4.94 12.65 15.11
C ARG A 67 -5.19 11.14 15.08
N VAL A 68 -4.24 10.39 14.56
CA VAL A 68 -4.29 8.93 14.49
C VAL A 68 -3.26 8.39 15.47
N SER A 69 -3.61 7.37 16.23
CA SER A 69 -2.67 6.79 17.19
C SER A 69 -1.48 6.15 16.48
N LEU A 70 -0.34 6.15 17.12
CA LEU A 70 0.87 5.54 16.56
C LEU A 70 0.68 4.07 16.26
N LYS A 71 -0.12 3.37 17.06
CA LYS A 71 -0.43 1.96 16.83
C LYS A 71 -1.16 1.76 15.51
N VAL A 72 -2.19 2.55 15.25
CA VAL A 72 -2.94 2.48 14.00
C VAL A 72 -2.05 2.85 12.81
N LEU A 73 -1.19 3.86 12.97
CA LEU A 73 -0.22 4.23 11.94
C LEU A 73 0.75 3.08 11.68
N HIS A 74 1.24 2.43 12.72
CA HIS A 74 2.16 1.30 12.58
C HIS A 74 1.53 0.12 11.82
N GLU A 75 0.23 -0.11 12.04
CA GLU A 75 -0.48 -1.22 11.41
C GLU A 75 -0.86 -0.92 9.96
N GLY A 76 -1.06 0.34 9.61
CA GLY A 76 -1.64 0.69 8.31
C GLY A 76 -0.87 1.67 7.44
N LEU A 77 0.05 2.45 8.01
CA LEU A 77 0.79 3.42 7.22
C LEU A 77 1.88 2.76 6.39
N VAL A 78 1.87 3.08 5.11
CA VAL A 78 2.89 2.62 4.16
C VAL A 78 3.70 3.83 3.71
N CYS A 79 5.00 3.78 3.95
CA CYS A 79 5.94 4.80 3.50
C CYS A 79 6.74 4.24 2.32
N ASN A 80 6.48 4.75 1.12
CA ASN A 80 7.18 4.31 -0.09
C ASN A 80 7.13 2.79 -0.30
N GLY A 81 5.98 2.19 -0.04
CA GLY A 81 5.75 0.75 -0.23
C GLY A 81 6.16 -0.12 0.95
N GLU A 82 6.62 0.45 2.04
CA GLU A 82 7.08 -0.28 3.21
C GLU A 82 6.35 0.16 4.48
N ASP A 83 6.26 -0.73 5.45
CA ASP A 83 5.78 -0.36 6.77
C ASP A 83 6.77 0.58 7.48
N MET A 84 6.30 1.22 8.54
CA MET A 84 7.09 2.24 9.25
C MET A 84 8.44 1.73 9.76
N MET A 85 8.49 0.51 10.28
CA MET A 85 9.73 -0.03 10.86
C MET A 85 10.74 -0.40 9.79
N SER A 86 10.29 -1.09 8.73
CA SER A 86 11.14 -1.43 7.60
C SER A 86 11.68 -0.17 6.91
N PHE A 87 10.83 0.85 6.78
CA PHE A 87 11.23 2.13 6.23
C PHE A 87 12.29 2.82 7.10
N ALA A 88 12.12 2.78 8.43
CA ALA A 88 13.09 3.35 9.36
C ALA A 88 14.43 2.61 9.26
N GLU A 89 14.41 1.28 9.19
CA GLU A 89 15.62 0.49 9.06
C GLU A 89 16.36 0.80 7.78
N ARG A 90 15.65 0.90 6.66
CA ARG A 90 16.26 1.23 5.37
C ARG A 90 16.97 2.59 5.40
N HIS A 91 16.39 3.55 6.09
CA HIS A 91 16.96 4.89 6.20
C HIS A 91 17.90 5.05 7.40
N ARG A 92 18.18 3.95 8.12
CA ARG A 92 19.04 3.96 9.32
C ARG A 92 18.55 4.96 10.36
N ALA A 93 17.24 5.09 10.47
CA ALA A 93 16.57 6.00 11.38
C ALA A 93 16.45 5.36 12.76
N MET A 94 17.55 5.26 13.48
CA MET A 94 17.64 4.53 14.74
C MET A 94 16.81 5.18 15.84
N ASP A 95 16.88 6.50 15.96
CA ASP A 95 16.20 7.23 17.03
C ASP A 95 14.68 7.16 16.88
N THR A 96 14.20 7.31 15.65
CA THR A 96 12.76 7.22 15.38
C THR A 96 12.25 5.79 15.51
N SER A 97 13.02 4.79 15.09
CA SER A 97 12.62 3.39 15.24
C SER A 97 12.53 3.00 16.71
N GLU A 98 13.50 3.43 17.52
CA GLU A 98 13.47 3.17 18.96
C GLU A 98 12.27 3.87 19.62
N LEU A 99 12.00 5.11 19.23
CA LEU A 99 10.85 5.85 19.73
C LEU A 99 9.54 5.12 19.42
N ILE A 100 9.39 4.65 18.17
CA ILE A 100 8.20 3.92 17.74
C ILE A 100 8.05 2.64 18.56
N ALA A 101 9.09 1.83 18.63
CA ALA A 101 9.07 0.58 19.36
C ALA A 101 8.71 0.78 20.83
N ARG A 102 9.30 1.79 21.47
CA ARG A 102 9.06 2.08 22.88
C ARG A 102 7.61 2.51 23.11
N ARG A 103 7.07 3.33 22.22
CA ARG A 103 5.69 3.82 22.33
C ARG A 103 4.67 2.71 22.10
N LEU A 104 4.93 1.82 21.16
CA LEU A 104 4.06 0.67 20.91
C LEU A 104 4.03 -0.27 22.11
N LYS A 105 5.20 -0.55 22.70
CA LYS A 105 5.28 -1.40 23.88
C LYS A 105 4.49 -0.82 25.05
N LEU A 106 4.63 0.48 25.30
CA LEU A 106 3.89 1.14 26.37
C LEU A 106 2.38 1.11 26.13
N GLN A 107 1.94 1.22 24.91
CA GLN A 107 0.51 1.13 24.58
C GLN A 107 -0.03 -0.27 24.86
N ASP A 108 0.70 -1.29 24.47
CA ASP A 108 0.28 -2.67 24.69
C ASP A 108 0.24 -3.00 26.20
N GLU A 109 1.22 -2.56 26.96
CA GLU A 109 1.25 -2.73 28.42
C GLU A 109 0.05 -2.05 29.07
N THR A 110 -0.30 -0.85 28.62
CA THR A 110 -1.44 -0.11 29.16
C THR A 110 -2.75 -0.83 28.89
N LEU A 111 -2.92 -1.40 27.70
CA LEU A 111 -4.10 -2.15 27.33
C LEU A 111 -4.21 -3.44 28.15
N THR A 112 -3.09 -4.12 28.37
CA THR A 112 -3.04 -5.35 29.16
C THR A 112 -3.38 -5.07 30.63
N ALA A 113 -2.91 -3.98 31.20
CA ALA A 113 -3.16 -3.61 32.58
C ALA A 113 -4.63 -3.25 32.86
N ARG A 114 -5.40 -2.88 31.83
CA ARG A 114 -6.82 -2.57 31.97
C ARG A 114 -7.75 -3.76 31.96
N ARG A 115 -7.22 -4.92 31.69
CA ARG A 115 -7.96 -6.18 31.77
C ARG A 115 -7.82 -6.76 33.18
#